data_dbd4b512e06841ec8e0457c5e2cbd8a2
#
_entry.id   dbd4b512e06841ec8e0457c5e2cbd8a2
#
_cell.length_a   1.000
_cell.length_b   1.000
_cell.length_c   1.000
_cell.angle_alpha   90.00
_cell.angle_beta   90.00
_cell.angle_gamma   90.00
#
_symmetry.space_group_name_H-M   'P 1'
#
loop_
_entity.id
_entity.type
_entity.pdbx_description
1 polymer ?
#
loop_
_entity_poly.entity_id
_entity_poly.type
_entity_poly.pdbx_seq_one_letter_code
_entity_poly.pdbx_strand_id
1 'polypeptide(L)'
;MDMDTDVPALRTLAQTYFDAAYEMDAEKFASIFHPLSSVTKVGEDGNVGVTPIATWLAAVRNMKAPKQQGFERDDQILSIDVERELALLKLKLQIQPRYFTDMLSCLKVNGTWKIVQKVMTSKT
;
A
#
# COMPACT_ATOMS: atom_id res chain seq x y z
N MET A 1 18.61 -1.83 17.23
CA MET A 1 17.86 -1.75 16.01
C MET A 1 18.57 -2.56 14.94
N ASP A 2 17.84 -3.28 14.16
CA ASP A 2 18.42 -4.26 13.24
C ASP A 2 18.04 -3.96 11.80
N MET A 3 18.82 -3.11 11.14
CA MET A 3 18.59 -2.77 9.73
C MET A 3 18.80 -3.95 8.80
N ASP A 4 19.58 -4.95 9.23
CA ASP A 4 19.82 -6.14 8.40
C ASP A 4 18.55 -6.97 8.24
N THR A 5 17.59 -6.87 9.18
CA THR A 5 16.30 -7.57 9.08
C THR A 5 15.16 -6.65 8.67
N ASP A 6 15.29 -5.35 8.86
CA ASP A 6 14.22 -4.40 8.56
C ASP A 6 13.98 -4.25 7.06
N VAL A 7 15.03 -4.06 6.25
CA VAL A 7 14.85 -3.89 4.80
C VAL A 7 14.24 -5.13 4.17
N PRO A 8 14.69 -6.37 4.44
CA PRO A 8 14.02 -7.57 3.92
C PRO A 8 12.56 -7.67 4.37
N ALA A 9 12.25 -7.33 5.63
CA ALA A 9 10.88 -7.37 6.13
C ALA A 9 9.98 -6.36 5.39
N LEU A 10 10.51 -5.17 5.11
CA LEU A 10 9.78 -4.15 4.36
C LEU A 10 9.59 -4.53 2.90
N ARG A 11 10.56 -5.22 2.29
CA ARG A 11 10.38 -5.77 0.94
C ARG A 11 9.27 -6.81 0.91
N THR A 12 9.19 -7.66 1.94
CA THR A 12 8.12 -8.63 2.07
C THR A 12 6.76 -7.94 2.23
N LEU A 13 6.71 -6.88 3.04
CA LEU A 13 5.50 -6.08 3.19
C LEU A 13 5.07 -5.48 1.84
N ALA A 14 6.01 -4.91 1.09
CA ALA A 14 5.73 -4.36 -0.24
C ALA A 14 5.23 -5.43 -1.20
N GLN A 15 5.81 -6.63 -1.17
CA GLN A 15 5.37 -7.73 -2.02
C GLN A 15 3.95 -8.15 -1.67
N THR A 16 3.63 -8.24 -0.37
CA THR A 16 2.27 -8.51 0.09
C THR A 16 1.29 -7.44 -0.41
N TYR A 17 1.71 -6.18 -0.37
CA TYR A 17 0.92 -5.06 -0.87
C TYR A 17 0.61 -5.23 -2.37
N PHE A 18 1.62 -5.53 -3.18
CA PHE A 18 1.44 -5.75 -4.61
C PHE A 18 0.52 -6.94 -4.89
N ASP A 19 0.71 -8.05 -4.18
CA ASP A 19 -0.13 -9.24 -4.34
C ASP A 19 -1.58 -8.93 -3.97
N ALA A 20 -1.80 -8.22 -2.86
CA ALA A 20 -3.12 -7.82 -2.41
C ALA A 20 -3.82 -6.93 -3.46
N ALA A 21 -3.08 -5.99 -4.08
CA ALA A 21 -3.64 -5.12 -5.11
C ALA A 21 -3.99 -5.90 -6.37
N TYR A 22 -3.14 -6.82 -6.78
CA TYR A 22 -3.38 -7.64 -7.97
C TYR A 22 -4.59 -8.54 -7.81
N GLU A 23 -4.79 -9.06 -6.61
CA GLU A 23 -5.89 -9.98 -6.27
C GLU A 23 -7.12 -9.25 -5.73
N MET A 24 -7.02 -7.96 -5.41
CA MET A 24 -8.02 -7.19 -4.66
C MET A 24 -8.45 -7.94 -3.40
N ASP A 25 -7.45 -8.38 -2.66
CA ASP A 25 -7.62 -9.21 -1.47
C ASP A 25 -7.58 -8.32 -0.21
N ALA A 26 -8.76 -7.95 0.28
CA ALA A 26 -8.89 -7.05 1.43
C ALA A 26 -8.24 -7.63 2.69
N GLU A 27 -8.31 -8.94 2.90
CA GLU A 27 -7.71 -9.58 4.08
C GLU A 27 -6.19 -9.53 4.02
N LYS A 28 -5.62 -9.69 2.83
CA LYS A 28 -4.18 -9.58 2.62
C LYS A 28 -3.72 -8.14 2.89
N PHE A 29 -4.46 -7.14 2.40
CA PHE A 29 -4.20 -5.74 2.76
C PHE A 29 -4.30 -5.51 4.27
N ALA A 30 -5.36 -6.03 4.89
CA ALA A 30 -5.58 -5.85 6.33
C ALA A 30 -4.41 -6.39 7.17
N SER A 31 -3.73 -7.41 6.68
CA SER A 31 -2.60 -8.02 7.40
C SER A 31 -1.39 -7.08 7.53
N ILE A 32 -1.27 -6.07 6.67
CA ILE A 32 -0.12 -5.17 6.65
C ILE A 32 -0.47 -3.72 7.04
N PHE A 33 -1.76 -3.38 7.14
CA PHE A 33 -2.20 -2.05 7.58
C PHE A 33 -2.53 -2.04 9.05
N HIS A 34 -2.12 -0.97 9.73
CA HIS A 34 -2.55 -0.75 11.11
C HIS A 34 -4.03 -0.33 11.12
N PRO A 35 -4.84 -0.76 12.10
CA PRO A 35 -6.26 -0.39 12.15
C PRO A 35 -6.54 1.12 12.21
N LEU A 36 -5.59 1.91 12.70
CA LEU A 36 -5.72 3.39 12.78
C LEU A 36 -5.23 4.09 11.52
N SER A 37 -4.83 3.34 10.49
CA SER A 37 -4.32 3.93 9.25
C SER A 37 -5.43 4.50 8.38
N SER A 38 -5.03 5.27 7.37
CA SER A 38 -5.95 5.85 6.40
C SER A 38 -5.28 5.94 5.03
N VAL A 39 -6.11 6.18 4.02
CA VAL A 39 -5.69 6.42 2.64
C VAL A 39 -6.04 7.86 2.30
N THR A 40 -5.05 8.63 1.85
CA THR A 40 -5.19 10.06 1.59
C THR A 40 -4.78 10.36 0.16
N LYS A 41 -5.60 11.14 -0.52
CA LYS A 41 -5.31 11.58 -1.90
C LYS A 41 -6.02 12.88 -2.20
N VAL A 42 -5.63 13.51 -3.30
CA VAL A 42 -6.40 14.64 -3.86
C VAL A 42 -7.48 14.04 -4.75
N GLY A 43 -8.73 14.36 -4.46
CA GLY A 43 -9.87 13.89 -5.24
C GLY A 43 -10.05 14.67 -6.55
N GLU A 44 -10.99 14.23 -7.38
CA GLU A 44 -11.29 14.88 -8.65
C GLU A 44 -11.75 16.33 -8.48
N ASP A 45 -12.35 16.64 -7.33
CA ASP A 45 -12.78 17.99 -6.99
C ASP A 45 -11.62 18.92 -6.55
N GLY A 46 -10.39 18.40 -6.48
CA GLY A 46 -9.22 19.15 -6.04
C GLY A 46 -9.04 19.22 -4.54
N ASN A 47 -9.92 18.61 -3.77
CA ASN A 47 -9.85 18.60 -2.31
C ASN A 47 -9.16 17.34 -1.79
N VAL A 48 -8.54 17.46 -0.63
CA VAL A 48 -7.93 16.29 0.05
C VAL A 48 -9.04 15.41 0.58
N GLY A 49 -8.97 14.13 0.22
CA GLY A 49 -9.86 13.11 0.77
C GLY A 49 -9.06 12.16 1.65
N VAL A 50 -9.60 11.86 2.83
CA VAL A 50 -9.01 10.91 3.79
C VAL A 50 -10.03 9.81 4.04
N THR A 51 -9.64 8.58 3.75
CA THR A 51 -10.51 7.42 3.93
C THR A 51 -9.90 6.51 5.02
N PRO A 52 -10.62 6.28 6.14
CA PRO A 52 -10.16 5.32 7.14
C PRO A 52 -9.94 3.94 6.52
N ILE A 53 -8.97 3.20 7.01
CA ILE A 53 -8.61 1.92 6.40
C ILE A 53 -9.78 0.94 6.34
N ALA A 54 -10.61 0.87 7.37
CA ALA A 54 -11.76 -0.04 7.37
C ALA A 54 -12.72 0.25 6.22
N THR A 55 -12.97 1.54 5.93
CA THR A 55 -13.82 1.96 4.82
C THR A 55 -13.17 1.61 3.47
N TRP A 56 -11.86 1.85 3.35
CA TRP A 56 -11.13 1.53 2.13
C TRP A 56 -11.11 0.03 1.84
N LEU A 57 -10.91 -0.79 2.88
CA LEU A 57 -10.94 -2.26 2.75
C LEU A 57 -12.32 -2.75 2.29
N ALA A 58 -13.39 -2.13 2.78
CA ALA A 58 -14.75 -2.46 2.34
C ALA A 58 -14.92 -2.17 0.85
N ALA A 59 -14.35 -1.05 0.37
CA ALA A 59 -14.38 -0.71 -1.05
C ALA A 59 -13.58 -1.72 -1.88
N VAL A 60 -12.41 -2.16 -1.39
CA VAL A 60 -11.57 -3.13 -2.06
C VAL A 60 -12.32 -4.45 -2.31
N ARG A 61 -13.13 -4.89 -1.35
CA ARG A 61 -13.92 -6.13 -1.47
C ARG A 61 -14.88 -6.11 -2.64
N ASN A 62 -15.27 -4.92 -3.11
CA ASN A 62 -16.21 -4.75 -4.22
C ASN A 62 -15.52 -4.42 -5.54
N MET A 63 -14.19 -4.36 -5.56
CA MET A 63 -13.43 -4.08 -6.77
C MET A 63 -13.11 -5.36 -7.53
N LYS A 64 -13.14 -5.26 -8.87
CA LYS A 64 -12.75 -6.38 -9.72
C LYS A 64 -11.23 -6.45 -9.80
N ALA A 65 -10.68 -7.61 -9.47
CA ALA A 65 -9.24 -7.80 -9.41
C ALA A 65 -8.60 -7.77 -10.80
N PRO A 66 -7.42 -7.12 -10.95
CA PRO A 66 -6.64 -7.22 -12.19
C PRO A 66 -6.37 -8.66 -12.58
N LYS A 67 -6.10 -9.53 -11.61
CA LYS A 67 -5.87 -10.96 -11.84
C LYS A 67 -7.05 -11.64 -12.53
N GLN A 68 -8.28 -11.33 -12.11
CA GLN A 68 -9.49 -11.89 -12.70
C GLN A 68 -9.71 -11.41 -14.11
N GLN A 69 -9.19 -10.24 -14.45
CA GLN A 69 -9.31 -9.64 -15.77
C GLN A 69 -8.17 -10.06 -16.71
N GLY A 70 -7.23 -10.86 -16.22
CA GLY A 70 -6.11 -11.34 -17.02
C GLY A 70 -5.06 -10.27 -17.32
N PHE A 71 -5.01 -9.18 -16.55
CA PHE A 71 -3.99 -8.14 -16.76
C PHE A 71 -2.64 -8.62 -16.24
N GLU A 72 -1.58 -8.19 -16.92
CA GLU A 72 -0.22 -8.43 -16.47
C GLU A 72 0.12 -7.53 -15.30
N ARG A 73 1.08 -7.99 -14.49
CA ARG A 73 1.57 -7.20 -13.38
C ARG A 73 2.61 -6.21 -13.86
N ASP A 74 2.56 -5.02 -13.29
CA ASP A 74 3.56 -3.99 -13.52
C ASP A 74 3.74 -3.22 -12.21
N ASP A 75 4.51 -3.80 -11.31
CA ASP A 75 4.74 -3.24 -9.99
C ASP A 75 6.24 -3.16 -9.69
N GLN A 76 6.62 -2.15 -8.91
CA GLN A 76 8.02 -1.89 -8.62
C GLN A 76 8.17 -1.12 -7.31
N ILE A 77 9.14 -1.54 -6.50
CA ILE A 77 9.58 -0.77 -5.33
C ILE A 77 10.55 0.30 -5.84
N LEU A 78 10.20 1.58 -5.64
CA LEU A 78 11.05 2.68 -6.07
C LEU A 78 12.06 3.07 -5.00
N SER A 79 11.66 3.06 -3.72
CA SER A 79 12.58 3.36 -2.62
C SER A 79 12.06 2.81 -1.30
N ILE A 80 12.99 2.53 -0.40
CA ILE A 80 12.73 2.15 0.99
C ILE A 80 13.69 2.96 1.86
N ASP A 81 13.15 3.83 2.70
CA ASP A 81 13.91 4.60 3.67
C ASP A 81 13.56 4.15 5.08
N VAL A 82 14.56 3.83 5.89
CA VAL A 82 14.36 3.33 7.25
C VAL A 82 15.11 4.19 8.23
N GLU A 83 14.43 4.62 9.29
CA GLU A 83 15.02 5.32 10.42
C GLU A 83 14.41 4.76 11.70
N ARG A 84 15.14 3.87 12.38
CA ARG A 84 14.67 3.19 13.58
C ARG A 84 13.33 2.45 13.32
N GLU A 85 12.29 2.75 14.10
CA GLU A 85 10.96 2.16 13.95
C GLU A 85 10.10 2.83 12.88
N LEU A 86 10.68 3.74 12.08
CA LEU A 86 9.98 4.49 11.04
C LEU A 86 10.51 4.10 9.66
N ALA A 87 9.62 3.90 8.72
CA ALA A 87 10.01 3.65 7.33
C ALA A 87 9.07 4.33 6.36
N LEU A 88 9.62 4.70 5.19
CA LEU A 88 8.84 5.22 4.08
C LEU A 88 9.13 4.39 2.84
N LEU A 89 8.08 3.81 2.26
CA LEU A 89 8.15 3.05 1.03
C LEU A 89 7.50 3.85 -0.09
N LYS A 90 8.19 3.95 -1.22
CA LYS A 90 7.60 4.50 -2.44
C LYS A 90 7.44 3.38 -3.45
N LEU A 91 6.22 3.15 -3.87
CA LEU A 91 5.85 2.03 -4.74
C LEU A 91 5.17 2.54 -6.00
N LYS A 92 5.36 1.79 -7.08
CA LYS A 92 4.66 2.04 -8.34
C LYS A 92 3.95 0.76 -8.73
N LEU A 93 2.69 0.86 -9.15
CA LEU A 93 1.94 -0.27 -9.63
C LEU A 93 0.88 0.17 -10.65
N GLN A 94 0.46 -0.78 -11.45
CA GLN A 94 -0.58 -0.54 -12.44
C GLN A 94 -1.84 -1.33 -12.07
N ILE A 95 -2.97 -0.64 -12.03
CA ILE A 95 -4.30 -1.24 -12.00
C ILE A 95 -5.03 -0.62 -13.19
N GLN A 96 -5.08 -1.36 -14.29
CA GLN A 96 -5.57 -0.87 -15.57
C GLN A 96 -6.86 -0.07 -15.45
N PRO A 97 -6.97 1.10 -16.07
CA PRO A 97 -6.02 1.74 -16.97
C PRO A 97 -5.05 2.71 -16.29
N ARG A 98 -4.96 2.70 -14.95
CA ARG A 98 -4.22 3.69 -14.20
C ARG A 98 -2.89 3.17 -13.70
N TYR A 99 -1.92 4.08 -13.66
CA TYR A 99 -0.65 3.88 -12.95
C TYR A 99 -0.73 4.62 -11.63
N PHE A 100 -0.39 3.93 -10.55
CA PHE A 100 -0.40 4.49 -9.20
C PHE A 100 1.02 4.67 -8.69
N THR A 101 1.24 5.78 -7.99
CA THR A 101 2.42 5.96 -7.14
C THR A 101 1.91 6.09 -5.72
N ASP A 102 2.34 5.18 -4.87
CA ASP A 102 1.91 5.10 -3.48
C ASP A 102 3.10 5.34 -2.56
N MET A 103 2.91 6.21 -1.57
CA MET A 103 3.86 6.37 -0.49
C MET A 103 3.23 5.79 0.77
N LEU A 104 3.93 4.82 1.36
CA LEU A 104 3.47 4.10 2.54
C LEU A 104 4.37 4.48 3.71
N SER A 105 3.79 5.18 4.69
CA SER A 105 4.48 5.43 5.95
C SER A 105 4.23 4.24 6.87
N CYS A 106 5.31 3.67 7.40
CA CYS A 106 5.26 2.45 8.19
C CYS A 106 5.89 2.67 9.56
N LEU A 107 5.36 1.99 10.55
CA LEU A 107 5.95 1.94 11.90
C LEU A 107 6.16 0.49 12.30
N LYS A 108 7.25 0.25 13.02
CA LYS A 108 7.53 -1.06 13.59
C LYS A 108 6.88 -1.11 14.97
N VAL A 109 5.82 -1.89 15.11
CA VAL A 109 5.02 -1.98 16.32
C VAL A 109 5.15 -3.40 16.87
N ASN A 110 5.69 -3.52 18.09
CA ASN A 110 5.92 -4.81 18.71
C ASN A 110 6.67 -5.79 17.78
N GLY A 111 7.71 -5.27 17.14
CA GLY A 111 8.56 -6.08 16.26
C GLY A 111 8.02 -6.34 14.86
N THR A 112 6.84 -5.80 14.52
CA THR A 112 6.20 -6.01 13.21
C THR A 112 5.95 -4.69 12.50
N TRP A 113 6.35 -4.60 11.24
CA TRP A 113 6.10 -3.42 10.42
C TRP A 113 4.63 -3.37 9.99
N LYS A 114 4.00 -2.20 10.18
CA LYS A 114 2.63 -1.95 9.74
C LYS A 114 2.57 -0.61 9.02
N ILE A 115 1.75 -0.55 7.97
CA ILE A 115 1.46 0.70 7.26
C ILE A 115 0.52 1.52 8.14
N VAL A 116 0.90 2.77 8.43
CA VAL A 116 0.10 3.67 9.24
C VAL A 116 -0.52 4.80 8.44
N GLN A 117 -0.02 5.04 7.21
CA GLN A 117 -0.58 6.06 6.32
C GLN A 117 -0.22 5.70 4.88
N LYS A 118 -1.21 5.81 4.00
CA LYS A 118 -1.01 5.69 2.56
C LYS A 118 -1.39 7.01 1.90
N VAL A 119 -0.45 7.58 1.15
CA VAL A 119 -0.70 8.76 0.34
C VAL A 119 -0.45 8.36 -1.11
N MET A 120 -1.38 8.63 -1.99
CA MET A 120 -1.30 8.12 -3.35
C MET A 120 -1.67 9.16 -4.39
N THR A 121 -1.14 8.96 -5.59
CA THR A 121 -1.56 9.67 -6.78
C THR A 121 -1.69 8.66 -7.93
N SER A 122 -2.44 9.02 -8.97
CA SER A 122 -2.58 8.16 -10.13
C SER A 122 -2.66 8.98 -11.40
N LYS A 123 -2.33 8.31 -12.52
CA LYS A 123 -2.46 8.89 -13.86
C LYS A 123 -2.89 7.79 -14.83
N THR A 124 -3.51 8.19 -15.91
CA THR A 124 -3.85 7.29 -17.01
C THR A 124 -2.77 7.31 -18.08
#